data_59e2e8495321fcdfa8d799a262d01d98
#
_entry.id   59e2e8495321fcdfa8d799a262d01d98
#
_cell.length_a   1.000
_cell.length_b   1.000
_cell.length_c   1.000
_cell.angle_alpha   90.00
_cell.angle_beta   90.00
_cell.angle_gamma   90.00
#
_symmetry.space_group_name_H-M   'P 1'
#
loop_
_entity.id
_entity.type
_entity.pdbx_description
1 polymer ?
#
loop_
_entity_poly.entity_id
_entity_poly.type
_entity_poly.pdbx_seq_one_letter_code
_entity_poly.pdbx_strand_id
1 'polypeptide(L)'
;LKYDSLPELPQMTENVRYDGSLKASVILKDLAPFVPALSRFEEPLDLNLVFSGHGKHLDCPTLRLTNHHGLMIAGEAALSNWDAGMDMYIYGKLGNLTMTKEGINVLMTNLTGKVPPILQRLDYIRFNGEAAGYLHDLTLTGLFYTGAGMVKTDVMMSIDEQSMSRTYSGSVASADLDLGKLLNQEKKFGKVDFNVELKGFNYKNRYPESYIKGIISSFEYSQYQYENIMLDGVYKDGGFNGRLSMDDANGSVQIDGNFNVAKTIPDFNLKASVKNLRPHDLHLSDKYENASISLDLTADFTGKSIDDMNGRISLDSLQLNAPDEGGCFLDNLTITAGQVSGEKELRINSSFMTAVIRGDYSYHTIPASVVKTVQRYIPSLLTIKDNMPEPHNNFQFDICLENTEVLSKLFQIPLELYLPASLKGYFNDGEEKLHVEGHFPEFRYNGTRYDSGVLFCENPSDRFKCSLRGGMLMKSGAMLNFSVEANAKNDHLETTINWGNNTDVTYGGKFAADTRFFK
;
A
#
# COMPACT_ATOMS: atom_id res chain seq x y z
N LEU A 1 65.13 -13.25 3.97
CA LEU A 1 65.13 -13.52 5.40
C LEU A 1 64.76 -14.97 5.64
N LYS A 2 65.66 -15.79 6.19
CA LYS A 2 65.33 -17.13 6.69
C LYS A 2 64.99 -17.02 8.14
N TYR A 3 63.76 -17.35 8.52
CA TYR A 3 63.36 -17.48 9.93
C TYR A 3 62.93 -18.94 10.16
N ASP A 4 63.35 -19.49 11.29
CA ASP A 4 62.99 -20.84 11.73
C ASP A 4 61.56 -20.95 12.29
N SER A 5 60.90 -19.83 12.47
CA SER A 5 59.46 -19.67 12.79
C SER A 5 58.99 -18.29 12.36
N LEU A 6 57.72 -18.19 11.82
CA LEU A 6 57.08 -16.90 11.62
C LEU A 6 56.92 -16.19 12.99
N PRO A 7 57.35 -14.94 13.13
CA PRO A 7 57.09 -14.18 14.36
C PRO A 7 55.58 -14.09 14.55
N GLU A 8 55.11 -14.24 15.79
CA GLU A 8 53.71 -13.99 16.10
C GLU A 8 53.40 -12.53 15.76
N LEU A 9 52.27 -12.30 15.04
CA LEU A 9 51.85 -10.97 14.62
C LEU A 9 51.87 -9.90 15.74
N PRO A 10 51.59 -10.22 17.04
CA PRO A 10 51.73 -9.28 18.15
C PRO A 10 53.14 -8.77 18.43
N GLN A 11 54.19 -9.38 17.90
CA GLN A 11 55.58 -9.04 18.14
C GLN A 11 56.20 -8.12 17.08
N MET A 12 55.45 -7.69 16.07
CA MET A 12 55.89 -6.66 15.13
C MET A 12 56.01 -5.32 15.86
N THR A 13 57.23 -4.94 16.22
CA THR A 13 57.54 -3.71 16.87
C THR A 13 57.27 -2.52 15.95
N GLU A 14 56.84 -1.36 16.50
CA GLU A 14 56.50 -0.14 15.76
C GLU A 14 57.57 0.36 14.78
N ASN A 15 58.79 -0.14 14.90
CA ASN A 15 59.97 0.28 14.11
C ASN A 15 60.27 -0.60 12.88
N VAL A 16 59.51 -1.67 12.65
CA VAL A 16 59.77 -2.55 11.49
C VAL A 16 59.17 -1.92 10.23
N ARG A 17 59.98 -1.65 9.23
CA ARG A 17 59.56 -1.23 7.90
C ARG A 17 59.55 -2.45 6.96
N TYR A 18 58.55 -2.51 6.13
CA TYR A 18 58.37 -3.58 5.14
C TYR A 18 57.81 -3.01 3.84
N ASP A 19 58.27 -3.53 2.74
CA ASP A 19 57.74 -3.22 1.42
C ASP A 19 57.82 -4.48 0.54
N GLY A 20 56.95 -4.57 -0.45
CA GLY A 20 56.95 -5.72 -1.31
C GLY A 20 55.84 -5.70 -2.35
N SER A 21 55.90 -6.74 -3.17
CA SER A 21 54.81 -7.08 -4.09
C SER A 21 54.44 -8.54 -3.94
N LEU A 22 53.17 -8.84 -3.98
CA LEU A 22 52.60 -10.18 -3.89
C LEU A 22 51.71 -10.44 -5.10
N LYS A 23 52.04 -11.53 -5.81
CA LYS A 23 51.16 -12.07 -6.84
C LYS A 23 50.91 -13.53 -6.52
N ALA A 24 49.71 -13.86 -6.09
CA ALA A 24 49.38 -15.20 -5.60
C ALA A 24 47.91 -15.51 -5.87
N SER A 25 47.60 -16.80 -5.94
CA SER A 25 46.23 -17.29 -5.80
C SER A 25 46.05 -17.74 -4.34
N VAL A 26 45.12 -17.16 -3.62
CA VAL A 26 44.89 -17.39 -2.19
C VAL A 26 43.48 -17.89 -1.94
N ILE A 27 43.30 -18.77 -0.96
CA ILE A 27 41.99 -19.15 -0.45
C ILE A 27 41.78 -18.41 0.87
N LEU A 28 40.82 -17.48 0.92
CA LEU A 28 40.63 -16.65 2.12
C LEU A 28 40.29 -17.47 3.36
N LYS A 29 39.69 -18.65 3.21
CA LYS A 29 39.44 -19.60 4.31
C LYS A 29 40.72 -19.94 5.08
N ASP A 30 41.87 -19.97 4.42
CA ASP A 30 43.17 -20.27 5.07
C ASP A 30 43.57 -19.16 6.06
N LEU A 31 43.00 -17.98 5.91
CA LEU A 31 43.17 -16.87 6.83
C LEU A 31 42.11 -16.84 7.98
N ALA A 32 41.17 -17.80 8.00
CA ALA A 32 40.15 -17.88 9.02
C ALA A 32 40.64 -17.98 10.48
N PRO A 33 41.81 -18.61 10.76
CA PRO A 33 42.36 -18.55 12.11
C PRO A 33 42.65 -17.13 12.62
N PHE A 34 42.90 -16.18 11.71
CA PHE A 34 43.17 -14.78 12.02
C PHE A 34 41.91 -13.91 11.88
N VAL A 35 41.07 -14.26 10.90
CA VAL A 35 39.82 -13.52 10.61
C VAL A 35 38.68 -14.52 10.44
N PRO A 36 37.95 -14.90 11.51
CA PRO A 36 36.94 -15.94 11.49
C PRO A 36 35.83 -15.75 10.44
N ALA A 37 35.53 -14.50 10.06
CA ALA A 37 34.56 -14.16 9.03
C ALA A 37 34.93 -14.73 7.64
N LEU A 38 36.19 -15.05 7.39
CA LEU A 38 36.67 -15.60 6.13
C LEU A 38 36.49 -17.12 6.00
N SER A 39 36.03 -17.81 7.03
CA SER A 39 35.90 -19.28 7.08
C SER A 39 35.05 -19.89 5.98
N ARG A 40 34.16 -19.13 5.36
CA ARG A 40 33.24 -19.57 4.30
C ARG A 40 33.76 -19.31 2.89
N PHE A 41 34.90 -18.62 2.76
CA PHE A 41 35.49 -18.27 1.45
C PHE A 41 36.45 -19.38 0.98
N GLU A 42 35.90 -20.44 0.40
CA GLU A 42 36.64 -21.63 -0.05
C GLU A 42 37.20 -21.48 -1.47
N GLU A 43 36.78 -20.45 -2.19
CA GLU A 43 37.21 -20.27 -3.58
C GLU A 43 38.51 -19.49 -3.68
N PRO A 44 39.35 -19.85 -4.68
CA PRO A 44 40.61 -19.16 -4.92
C PRO A 44 40.35 -17.75 -5.45
N LEU A 45 41.10 -16.79 -4.90
CA LEU A 45 41.16 -15.41 -5.35
C LEU A 45 42.54 -15.10 -5.86
N ASP A 46 42.62 -14.56 -7.06
CA ASP A 46 43.89 -14.09 -7.62
C ASP A 46 44.15 -12.67 -7.07
N LEU A 47 45.22 -12.55 -6.32
CA LEU A 47 45.67 -11.33 -5.66
C LEU A 47 46.93 -10.80 -6.34
N ASN A 48 46.91 -9.52 -6.70
CA ASN A 48 48.07 -8.74 -7.09
C ASN A 48 48.12 -7.48 -6.23
N LEU A 49 49.16 -7.38 -5.41
CA LEU A 49 49.27 -6.39 -4.36
C LEU A 49 50.68 -5.80 -4.38
N VAL A 50 50.77 -4.49 -4.36
CA VAL A 50 51.99 -3.74 -4.00
C VAL A 50 51.74 -3.08 -2.66
N PHE A 51 52.64 -3.29 -1.75
CA PHE A 51 52.45 -2.77 -0.38
C PHE A 51 53.73 -2.20 0.20
N SER A 52 53.55 -1.26 1.09
CA SER A 52 54.61 -0.73 1.98
C SER A 52 54.00 -0.45 3.34
N GLY A 53 54.83 -0.43 4.36
CA GLY A 53 54.33 -0.12 5.71
C GLY A 53 55.40 -0.04 6.78
N HIS A 54 54.92 0.29 7.98
CA HIS A 54 55.74 0.31 9.16
C HIS A 54 54.88 -0.02 10.39
N GLY A 55 55.42 -0.82 11.29
CA GLY A 55 54.71 -1.27 12.46
C GLY A 55 53.33 -1.85 12.11
N LYS A 56 52.27 -1.23 12.61
CA LYS A 56 50.87 -1.65 12.37
C LYS A 56 50.14 -0.85 11.27
N HIS A 57 50.90 -0.17 10.42
CA HIS A 57 50.39 0.59 9.30
C HIS A 57 50.81 -0.05 7.98
N LEU A 58 49.84 -0.32 7.11
CA LEU A 58 50.03 -0.92 5.80
C LEU A 58 49.37 -0.04 4.73
N ASP A 59 50.13 0.39 3.75
CA ASP A 59 49.70 1.04 2.53
C ASP A 59 49.74 0.10 1.36
N CYS A 60 48.70 0.03 0.58
CA CYS A 60 48.58 -0.76 -0.63
C CYS A 60 48.20 0.15 -1.80
N PRO A 61 49.15 0.84 -2.43
CA PRO A 61 48.91 1.72 -3.58
C PRO A 61 48.41 0.98 -4.83
N THR A 62 48.57 -0.33 -4.84
CA THR A 62 47.99 -1.17 -5.89
C THR A 62 47.39 -2.42 -5.25
N LEU A 63 46.09 -2.51 -5.32
CA LEU A 63 45.31 -3.70 -4.96
C LEU A 63 44.53 -4.16 -6.16
N ARG A 64 44.71 -5.40 -6.58
CA ARG A 64 43.84 -6.07 -7.56
C ARG A 64 43.51 -7.46 -7.08
N LEU A 65 42.22 -7.72 -6.96
CA LEU A 65 41.68 -9.02 -6.54
C LEU A 65 40.64 -9.44 -7.57
N THR A 66 40.75 -10.69 -8.04
CA THR A 66 39.80 -11.25 -9.02
C THR A 66 39.49 -12.70 -8.67
N ASN A 67 38.30 -13.16 -9.07
CA ASN A 67 37.92 -14.56 -9.01
C ASN A 67 37.32 -15.02 -10.35
N HIS A 68 37.07 -16.32 -10.48
CA HIS A 68 36.48 -16.91 -11.68
C HIS A 68 34.99 -16.62 -11.86
N HIS A 69 34.29 -16.10 -10.82
CA HIS A 69 32.85 -15.79 -10.83
C HIS A 69 32.55 -14.31 -11.14
N GLY A 70 33.54 -13.58 -11.66
CA GLY A 70 33.37 -12.20 -12.12
C GLY A 70 33.42 -11.15 -11.00
N LEU A 71 34.06 -11.45 -9.88
CA LEU A 71 34.50 -10.46 -8.92
C LEU A 71 35.80 -9.84 -9.38
N MET A 72 35.85 -8.53 -9.45
CA MET A 72 37.09 -7.74 -9.65
C MET A 72 37.07 -6.55 -8.72
N ILE A 73 38.12 -6.41 -7.92
CA ILE A 73 38.38 -5.25 -7.07
C ILE A 73 39.72 -4.68 -7.49
N ALA A 74 39.76 -3.41 -7.86
CA ALA A 74 40.98 -2.71 -8.20
C ALA A 74 40.99 -1.29 -7.65
N GLY A 75 42.08 -0.91 -6.99
CA GLY A 75 42.21 0.39 -6.35
C GLY A 75 43.39 0.50 -5.42
N GLU A 76 43.24 1.34 -4.42
CA GLU A 76 44.21 1.59 -3.35
C GLU A 76 43.56 1.19 -2.02
N ALA A 77 44.35 0.70 -1.08
CA ALA A 77 43.90 0.41 0.27
C ALA A 77 44.96 0.78 1.31
N ALA A 78 44.53 1.13 2.50
CA ALA A 78 45.42 1.26 3.65
C ALA A 78 44.73 0.70 4.91
N LEU A 79 45.54 0.15 5.78
CA LEU A 79 45.11 -0.37 7.07
C LEU A 79 46.02 0.22 8.17
N SER A 80 45.40 0.62 9.26
CA SER A 80 46.17 1.05 10.46
C SER A 80 45.57 0.36 11.68
N ASN A 81 46.44 0.05 12.65
CA ASN A 81 46.04 -0.64 13.87
C ASN A 81 45.30 -1.94 13.64
N TRP A 82 45.74 -2.77 12.71
CA TRP A 82 45.03 -3.97 12.27
C TRP A 82 44.72 -5.03 13.33
N ASP A 83 45.32 -4.91 14.51
CA ASP A 83 45.06 -5.75 15.69
C ASP A 83 44.14 -5.11 16.74
N ALA A 84 43.70 -3.87 16.52
CA ALA A 84 42.91 -3.10 17.48
C ALA A 84 41.40 -3.38 17.40
N GLY A 85 40.98 -4.45 16.74
CA GLY A 85 39.55 -4.83 16.63
C GLY A 85 38.72 -3.76 15.94
N MET A 86 37.75 -3.19 16.63
CA MET A 86 36.88 -2.15 16.05
C MET A 86 37.58 -0.79 15.87
N ASP A 87 38.71 -0.57 16.55
CA ASP A 87 39.56 0.61 16.39
C ASP A 87 40.55 0.49 15.23
N MET A 88 40.46 -0.57 14.44
CA MET A 88 41.19 -0.68 13.18
C MET A 88 40.68 0.37 12.19
N TYR A 89 41.59 1.20 11.68
CA TYR A 89 41.29 2.17 10.64
C TYR A 89 41.48 1.52 9.26
N ILE A 90 40.49 1.67 8.40
CA ILE A 90 40.54 1.21 7.01
C ILE A 90 40.37 2.39 6.07
N TYR A 91 41.08 2.34 4.96
CA TYR A 91 40.90 3.21 3.82
C TYR A 91 40.91 2.35 2.57
N GLY A 92 39.96 2.58 1.68
CA GLY A 92 39.91 1.92 0.39
C GLY A 92 39.33 2.87 -0.66
N LYS A 93 40.11 3.18 -1.68
CA LYS A 93 39.67 3.92 -2.86
C LYS A 93 39.61 2.98 -4.04
N LEU A 94 38.39 2.59 -4.40
CA LEU A 94 38.14 1.60 -5.43
C LEU A 94 37.80 2.32 -6.74
N GLY A 95 38.76 2.36 -7.66
CA GLY A 95 38.53 2.86 -9.02
C GLY A 95 37.66 1.93 -9.86
N ASN A 96 37.66 0.64 -9.52
CA ASN A 96 36.82 -0.35 -10.19
C ASN A 96 36.56 -1.55 -9.26
N LEU A 97 35.40 -1.60 -8.67
CA LEU A 97 34.84 -2.81 -8.10
C LEU A 97 33.74 -3.29 -9.05
N THR A 98 33.85 -4.49 -9.59
CA THR A 98 32.83 -5.08 -10.48
C THR A 98 32.47 -6.46 -9.97
N MET A 99 31.19 -6.74 -9.91
CA MET A 99 30.64 -8.06 -9.60
C MET A 99 29.56 -8.41 -10.63
N THR A 100 29.66 -9.61 -11.18
CA THR A 100 28.57 -10.20 -11.96
C THR A 100 27.48 -10.73 -11.00
N LYS A 101 26.32 -11.12 -11.52
CA LYS A 101 25.27 -11.78 -10.74
C LYS A 101 25.78 -13.00 -9.97
N GLU A 102 26.63 -13.80 -10.61
CA GLU A 102 27.23 -14.96 -9.98
C GLU A 102 28.20 -14.54 -8.86
N GLY A 103 29.05 -13.55 -9.10
CA GLY A 103 29.94 -12.98 -8.09
C GLY A 103 29.19 -12.42 -6.88
N ILE A 104 28.06 -11.75 -7.09
CA ILE A 104 27.19 -11.27 -6.01
C ILE A 104 26.66 -12.45 -5.18
N ASN A 105 26.18 -13.51 -5.85
CA ASN A 105 25.64 -14.68 -5.18
C ASN A 105 26.69 -15.38 -4.32
N VAL A 106 27.87 -15.60 -4.87
CA VAL A 106 28.99 -16.23 -4.15
C VAL A 106 29.42 -15.39 -2.96
N LEU A 107 29.66 -14.08 -3.17
CA LEU A 107 30.09 -13.18 -2.11
C LEU A 107 29.06 -13.11 -0.97
N MET A 108 27.79 -12.91 -1.29
CA MET A 108 26.74 -12.78 -0.27
C MET A 108 26.48 -14.08 0.47
N THR A 109 26.51 -15.22 -0.21
CA THR A 109 26.41 -16.53 0.43
C THR A 109 27.53 -16.75 1.43
N ASN A 110 28.76 -16.39 1.07
CA ASN A 110 29.92 -16.53 1.94
C ASN A 110 29.87 -15.56 3.14
N LEU A 111 29.44 -14.31 2.94
CA LEU A 111 29.35 -13.31 4.01
C LEU A 111 28.18 -13.55 4.97
N THR A 112 26.99 -13.83 4.45
CA THR A 112 25.75 -13.82 5.26
C THR A 112 25.00 -15.15 5.30
N GLY A 113 25.46 -16.15 4.53
CA GLY A 113 24.80 -17.45 4.40
C GLY A 113 23.59 -17.45 3.46
N LYS A 114 23.16 -16.30 2.96
CA LYS A 114 22.05 -16.16 2.01
C LYS A 114 22.21 -14.90 1.16
N VAL A 115 21.61 -14.91 -0.02
CA VAL A 115 21.58 -13.73 -0.89
C VAL A 115 20.27 -12.97 -0.67
N PRO A 116 20.28 -11.69 -0.29
CA PRO A 116 19.08 -10.88 -0.19
C PRO A 116 18.32 -10.82 -1.52
N PRO A 117 16.98 -10.95 -1.54
CA PRO A 117 16.19 -11.00 -2.78
C PRO A 117 16.44 -9.80 -3.72
N ILE A 118 16.66 -8.63 -3.17
CA ILE A 118 16.95 -7.41 -3.95
C ILE A 118 18.25 -7.53 -4.72
N LEU A 119 19.30 -8.11 -4.14
CA LEU A 119 20.59 -8.30 -4.80
C LEU A 119 20.56 -9.39 -5.88
N GLN A 120 19.69 -10.40 -5.72
CA GLN A 120 19.50 -11.45 -6.74
C GLN A 120 18.95 -10.90 -8.06
N ARG A 121 18.32 -9.72 -8.03
CA ARG A 121 17.70 -9.06 -9.19
C ARG A 121 18.65 -8.10 -9.90
N LEU A 122 19.83 -7.88 -9.32
CA LEU A 122 20.88 -7.12 -9.97
C LEU A 122 21.69 -8.03 -10.89
N ASP A 123 21.84 -7.66 -12.15
CA ASP A 123 22.64 -8.44 -13.12
C ASP A 123 24.13 -8.25 -12.87
N TYR A 124 24.49 -7.08 -12.41
CA TYR A 124 25.84 -6.71 -12.02
C TYR A 124 25.82 -5.56 -11.01
N ILE A 125 26.94 -5.38 -10.31
CA ILE A 125 27.26 -4.20 -9.51
C ILE A 125 28.62 -3.71 -9.95
N ARG A 126 28.73 -2.41 -10.26
CA ARG A 126 30.01 -1.70 -10.36
C ARG A 126 29.98 -0.58 -9.34
N PHE A 127 31.07 -0.48 -8.59
CA PHE A 127 31.23 0.61 -7.62
C PHE A 127 32.52 1.36 -7.91
N ASN A 128 32.42 2.68 -7.88
CA ASN A 128 33.55 3.60 -7.94
C ASN A 128 33.40 4.58 -6.78
N GLY A 129 34.34 4.57 -5.88
CA GLY A 129 34.25 5.40 -4.68
C GLY A 129 35.29 5.03 -3.63
N GLU A 130 35.06 5.55 -2.43
CA GLU A 130 35.95 5.28 -1.31
C GLU A 130 35.16 4.93 -0.04
N ALA A 131 35.80 4.12 0.79
CA ALA A 131 35.39 3.84 2.14
C ALA A 131 36.54 4.19 3.07
N ALA A 132 36.27 4.98 4.11
CA ALA A 132 37.28 5.44 5.03
C ALA A 132 36.75 5.57 6.46
N GLY A 133 37.56 5.20 7.44
CA GLY A 133 37.22 5.35 8.84
C GLY A 133 37.62 4.15 9.70
N TYR A 134 37.24 4.20 10.95
CA TYR A 134 37.34 3.07 11.86
C TYR A 134 36.22 2.05 11.59
N LEU A 135 36.44 0.78 11.93
CA LEU A 135 35.38 -0.24 11.73
C LEU A 135 34.09 0.07 12.49
N HIS A 136 34.19 0.80 13.60
CA HIS A 136 33.03 1.28 14.35
C HIS A 136 32.47 2.62 13.83
N ASP A 137 33.18 3.32 12.92
CA ASP A 137 32.79 4.63 12.38
C ASP A 137 33.30 4.77 10.94
N LEU A 138 32.49 4.34 9.99
CA LEU A 138 32.87 4.17 8.58
C LEU A 138 32.06 5.08 7.67
N THR A 139 32.73 5.80 6.79
CA THR A 139 32.13 6.57 5.70
C THR A 139 32.25 5.84 4.38
N LEU A 140 31.18 5.81 3.58
CA LEU A 140 31.12 5.27 2.25
C LEU A 140 30.62 6.33 1.27
N THR A 141 31.49 6.76 0.36
CA THR A 141 31.14 7.75 -0.68
C THR A 141 31.44 7.16 -2.06
N GLY A 142 30.46 7.20 -2.97
CA GLY A 142 30.68 6.69 -4.32
C GLY A 142 29.44 6.49 -5.15
N LEU A 143 29.67 5.88 -6.32
CA LEU A 143 28.66 5.60 -7.33
C LEU A 143 28.54 4.09 -7.53
N PHE A 144 27.33 3.59 -7.37
CA PHE A 144 26.94 2.24 -7.74
C PHE A 144 26.24 2.27 -9.09
N TYR A 145 26.71 1.49 -10.04
CA TYR A 145 26.07 1.19 -11.31
C TYR A 145 25.58 -0.24 -11.25
N THR A 146 24.31 -0.45 -11.48
CA THR A 146 23.69 -1.78 -11.40
C THR A 146 22.85 -2.04 -12.65
N GLY A 147 22.45 -3.28 -12.85
CA GLY A 147 21.48 -3.64 -13.87
C GLY A 147 20.07 -3.05 -13.64
N ALA A 148 19.83 -2.43 -12.48
CA ALA A 148 18.59 -1.72 -12.16
C ALA A 148 18.74 -0.20 -12.17
N GLY A 149 19.92 0.36 -12.45
CA GLY A 149 20.16 1.81 -12.48
C GLY A 149 21.35 2.24 -11.64
N MET A 150 21.49 3.55 -11.48
CA MET A 150 22.59 4.18 -10.76
C MET A 150 22.15 4.70 -9.39
N VAL A 151 23.00 4.48 -8.38
CA VAL A 151 22.81 5.03 -7.02
C VAL A 151 24.09 5.70 -6.56
N LYS A 152 24.01 6.96 -6.19
CA LYS A 152 25.07 7.72 -5.53
C LYS A 152 24.85 7.66 -4.03
N THR A 153 25.93 7.42 -3.29
CA THR A 153 25.91 7.38 -1.82
C THR A 153 26.97 8.30 -1.24
N ASP A 154 26.64 8.91 -0.14
CA ASP A 154 27.54 9.62 0.76
C ASP A 154 27.01 9.39 2.18
N VAL A 155 27.40 8.26 2.78
CA VAL A 155 26.79 7.74 4.01
C VAL A 155 27.87 7.41 5.02
N MET A 156 27.66 7.86 6.24
CA MET A 156 28.44 7.47 7.42
C MET A 156 27.63 6.51 8.28
N MET A 157 28.27 5.46 8.76
CA MET A 157 27.70 4.48 9.67
C MET A 157 28.59 4.34 10.89
N SER A 158 28.00 4.47 12.08
CA SER A 158 28.68 4.25 13.35
C SER A 158 28.03 3.11 14.14
N ILE A 159 28.85 2.35 14.85
CA ILE A 159 28.45 1.24 15.71
C ILE A 159 28.91 1.53 17.13
N ASP A 160 27.97 1.61 18.06
CA ASP A 160 28.28 1.66 19.49
C ASP A 160 28.56 0.24 20.00
N GLU A 161 29.76 0.00 20.47
CA GLU A 161 30.22 -1.34 20.88
C GLU A 161 29.49 -1.88 22.12
N GLN A 162 29.05 -1.00 23.02
CA GLN A 162 28.39 -1.41 24.26
C GLN A 162 26.94 -1.82 24.03
N SER A 163 26.20 -1.00 23.30
CA SER A 163 24.79 -1.24 23.00
C SER A 163 24.57 -2.06 21.72
N MET A 164 25.62 -2.22 20.88
CA MET A 164 25.52 -2.77 19.53
C MET A 164 24.49 -2.02 18.66
N SER A 165 24.20 -0.78 19.02
CA SER A 165 23.36 0.10 18.21
C SER A 165 24.15 0.61 17.01
N ARG A 166 23.47 0.74 15.88
CA ARG A 166 24.03 1.30 14.65
C ARG A 166 23.33 2.59 14.34
N THR A 167 24.11 3.65 14.13
CA THR A 167 23.63 4.90 13.59
C THR A 167 24.09 5.05 12.16
N TYR A 168 23.30 5.70 11.34
CA TYR A 168 23.67 6.05 9.97
C TYR A 168 23.17 7.44 9.64
N SER A 169 23.92 8.15 8.83
CA SER A 169 23.55 9.48 8.32
C SER A 169 24.21 9.72 6.97
N GLY A 170 23.60 10.55 6.15
CA GLY A 170 24.16 10.93 4.85
C GLY A 170 23.10 11.10 3.78
N SER A 171 23.52 11.08 2.52
CA SER A 171 22.65 11.25 1.37
C SER A 171 22.71 10.06 0.42
N VAL A 172 21.57 9.76 -0.18
CA VAL A 172 21.44 8.77 -1.25
C VAL A 172 20.66 9.39 -2.39
N ALA A 173 21.19 9.29 -3.61
CA ALA A 173 20.51 9.77 -4.80
C ALA A 173 20.50 8.68 -5.88
N SER A 174 19.46 8.66 -6.69
CA SER A 174 19.37 7.73 -7.82
C SER A 174 19.14 8.47 -9.13
N ALA A 175 19.54 7.82 -10.21
CA ALA A 175 19.15 8.19 -11.56
C ALA A 175 18.74 6.92 -12.31
N ASP A 176 17.56 6.96 -12.94
CA ASP A 176 16.98 5.84 -13.69
C ASP A 176 16.91 4.50 -12.93
N LEU A 177 16.68 4.54 -11.62
CA LEU A 177 16.62 3.33 -10.81
C LEU A 177 15.31 2.57 -11.05
N ASP A 178 15.38 1.40 -11.67
CA ASP A 178 14.24 0.54 -11.98
C ASP A 178 13.69 -0.14 -10.70
N LEU A 179 12.71 0.51 -10.11
CA LEU A 179 12.05 0.05 -8.89
C LEU A 179 11.19 -1.20 -9.16
N GLY A 180 10.61 -1.31 -10.34
CA GLY A 180 9.82 -2.48 -10.76
C GLY A 180 10.67 -3.75 -10.75
N LYS A 181 11.87 -3.70 -11.32
CA LYS A 181 12.84 -4.78 -11.29
C LYS A 181 13.27 -5.12 -9.86
N LEU A 182 13.59 -4.12 -9.05
CA LEU A 182 14.02 -4.33 -7.66
C LEU A 182 12.94 -4.97 -6.79
N LEU A 183 11.67 -4.59 -6.98
CA LEU A 183 10.54 -5.11 -6.22
C LEU A 183 9.88 -6.35 -6.85
N ASN A 184 10.27 -6.73 -8.06
CA ASN A 184 9.61 -7.76 -8.88
C ASN A 184 8.13 -7.43 -9.16
N GLN A 185 7.88 -6.16 -9.48
CA GLN A 185 6.56 -5.61 -9.78
C GLN A 185 6.61 -4.67 -11.00
N GLU A 186 7.23 -5.08 -12.07
CA GLU A 186 7.48 -4.30 -13.29
C GLU A 186 6.21 -3.80 -13.99
N LYS A 187 5.06 -4.44 -13.74
CA LYS A 187 3.77 -3.99 -14.26
C LYS A 187 3.22 -2.75 -13.55
N LYS A 188 3.66 -2.49 -12.31
CA LYS A 188 3.17 -1.39 -11.48
C LYS A 188 4.18 -0.27 -11.34
N PHE A 189 5.45 -0.61 -11.13
CA PHE A 189 6.51 0.34 -10.87
C PHE A 189 7.49 0.34 -12.03
N GLY A 190 7.90 1.53 -12.46
CA GLY A 190 8.99 1.73 -13.40
C GLY A 190 10.18 2.38 -12.72
N LYS A 191 10.73 3.41 -13.33
CA LYS A 191 11.92 4.11 -12.87
C LYS A 191 11.62 5.14 -11.80
N VAL A 192 12.64 5.41 -10.97
CA VAL A 192 12.58 6.45 -9.93
C VAL A 192 13.91 7.21 -9.88
N ASP A 193 13.80 8.53 -9.82
CA ASP A 193 14.89 9.46 -9.58
C ASP A 193 14.65 10.21 -8.28
N PHE A 194 15.59 10.13 -7.37
CA PHE A 194 15.46 10.77 -6.07
C PHE A 194 16.79 11.29 -5.54
N ASN A 195 16.69 12.23 -4.61
CA ASN A 195 17.80 12.69 -3.78
C ASN A 195 17.27 12.88 -2.36
N VAL A 196 17.71 12.01 -1.44
CA VAL A 196 17.23 11.99 -0.07
C VAL A 196 18.37 12.00 0.92
N GLU A 197 18.19 12.74 2.00
CA GLU A 197 19.01 12.70 3.21
C GLU A 197 18.39 11.70 4.18
N LEU A 198 19.25 10.87 4.76
CA LEU A 198 18.87 9.83 5.71
C LEU A 198 19.64 10.06 7.02
N LYS A 199 18.94 9.94 8.13
CA LYS A 199 19.57 9.90 9.45
C LYS A 199 18.77 8.95 10.34
N GLY A 200 19.43 7.98 10.93
CA GLY A 200 18.70 7.03 11.73
C GLY A 200 19.59 6.17 12.61
N PHE A 201 18.93 5.31 13.35
CA PHE A 201 19.59 4.32 14.17
C PHE A 201 18.82 3.00 14.17
N ASN A 202 19.54 1.92 14.42
CA ASN A 202 18.97 0.58 14.52
C ASN A 202 19.50 -0.08 15.80
N TYR A 203 18.59 -0.49 16.68
CA TYR A 203 18.91 -1.35 17.81
C TYR A 203 18.74 -2.82 17.42
N LYS A 204 19.59 -3.66 17.99
CA LYS A 204 19.43 -5.13 17.89
C LYS A 204 17.99 -5.54 18.26
N ASN A 205 17.28 -6.17 17.34
CA ASN A 205 15.89 -6.62 17.48
C ASN A 205 14.77 -5.55 17.52
N ARG A 206 15.03 -4.30 17.10
CA ARG A 206 13.99 -3.29 16.88
C ARG A 206 13.97 -2.85 15.42
N TYR A 207 12.83 -2.36 14.97
CA TYR A 207 12.75 -1.73 13.66
C TYR A 207 13.63 -0.48 13.62
N PRO A 208 14.29 -0.20 12.49
CA PRO A 208 15.08 1.02 12.36
C PRO A 208 14.18 2.25 12.49
N GLU A 209 14.70 3.27 13.16
CA GLU A 209 14.11 4.61 13.14
C GLU A 209 14.96 5.47 12.20
N SER A 210 14.32 6.07 11.20
CA SER A 210 14.97 6.81 10.13
C SER A 210 14.26 8.12 9.88
N TYR A 211 14.96 9.23 10.04
CA TYR A 211 14.53 10.51 9.47
C TYR A 211 14.90 10.51 7.99
N ILE A 212 13.93 10.85 7.15
CA ILE A 212 14.05 10.88 5.69
C ILE A 212 13.58 12.25 5.22
N LYS A 213 14.44 12.95 4.49
CA LYS A 213 14.11 14.24 3.89
C LYS A 213 14.67 14.31 2.49
N GLY A 214 13.86 14.73 1.52
CA GLY A 214 14.35 14.90 0.16
C GLY A 214 13.26 15.01 -0.86
N ILE A 215 13.68 14.88 -2.11
CA ILE A 215 12.82 14.98 -3.27
C ILE A 215 12.94 13.72 -4.14
N ILE A 216 11.81 13.23 -4.60
CA ILE A 216 11.69 12.30 -5.71
C ILE A 216 11.31 13.16 -6.91
N SER A 217 12.28 13.39 -7.80
CA SER A 217 12.08 14.25 -8.97
C SER A 217 11.20 13.60 -10.01
N SER A 218 11.29 12.27 -10.16
CA SER A 218 10.38 11.49 -11.00
C SER A 218 10.14 10.10 -10.40
N PHE A 219 8.92 9.58 -10.57
CA PHE A 219 8.53 8.26 -10.13
C PHE A 219 7.49 7.65 -11.08
N GLU A 220 7.85 6.59 -11.74
CA GLU A 220 6.93 5.91 -12.66
C GLU A 220 6.08 4.87 -11.92
N TYR A 221 4.76 5.06 -11.97
CA TYR A 221 3.78 4.13 -11.42
C TYR A 221 2.59 3.98 -12.38
N SER A 222 2.20 2.74 -12.66
CA SER A 222 1.10 2.44 -13.61
C SER A 222 1.25 3.14 -14.96
N GLN A 223 2.49 3.22 -15.49
CA GLN A 223 2.85 3.87 -16.77
C GLN A 223 2.64 5.40 -16.79
N TYR A 224 2.48 6.03 -15.64
CA TYR A 224 2.49 7.47 -15.47
C TYR A 224 3.75 7.90 -14.71
N GLN A 225 4.37 8.98 -15.12
CA GLN A 225 5.53 9.57 -14.47
C GLN A 225 5.09 10.71 -13.55
N TYR A 226 5.00 10.44 -12.26
CA TYR A 226 4.75 11.43 -11.21
C TYR A 226 6.00 12.27 -10.99
N GLU A 227 5.83 13.57 -10.76
CA GLU A 227 6.93 14.51 -10.60
C GLU A 227 6.86 15.26 -9.26
N ASN A 228 8.01 15.79 -8.83
CA ASN A 228 8.15 16.72 -7.70
C ASN A 228 7.51 16.23 -6.41
N ILE A 229 7.81 14.98 -6.00
CA ILE A 229 7.35 14.45 -4.73
C ILE A 229 8.38 14.78 -3.65
N MET A 230 7.98 15.53 -2.62
CA MET A 230 8.81 15.85 -1.46
C MET A 230 8.41 15.00 -0.26
N LEU A 231 9.41 14.54 0.47
CA LEU A 231 9.29 13.78 1.70
C LEU A 231 10.03 14.51 2.83
N ASP A 232 9.40 14.63 4.00
CA ASP A 232 10.04 15.15 5.22
C ASP A 232 9.38 14.49 6.44
N GLY A 233 10.03 13.51 7.03
CA GLY A 233 9.43 12.78 8.15
C GLY A 233 10.30 11.68 8.73
N VAL A 234 9.70 10.96 9.67
CA VAL A 234 10.33 9.86 10.39
C VAL A 234 9.62 8.53 10.05
N TYR A 235 10.40 7.58 9.60
CA TYR A 235 9.98 6.19 9.50
C TYR A 235 10.38 5.44 10.77
N LYS A 236 9.41 4.82 11.45
CA LYS A 236 9.62 4.06 12.69
C LYS A 236 8.58 2.97 12.85
N ASP A 237 9.01 1.79 13.31
CA ASP A 237 8.12 0.65 13.62
C ASP A 237 7.16 0.28 12.46
N GLY A 238 7.63 0.46 11.21
CA GLY A 238 6.82 0.20 10.02
C GLY A 238 5.82 1.29 9.66
N GLY A 239 5.83 2.42 10.39
CA GLY A 239 5.01 3.59 10.14
C GLY A 239 5.82 4.79 9.67
N PHE A 240 5.14 5.74 9.08
CA PHE A 240 5.67 7.04 8.67
C PHE A 240 4.92 8.16 9.39
N ASN A 241 5.66 9.15 9.88
CA ASN A 241 5.13 10.36 10.49
C ASN A 241 5.84 11.56 9.88
N GLY A 242 5.12 12.42 9.18
CA GLY A 242 5.71 13.56 8.51
C GLY A 242 4.82 14.14 7.43
N ARG A 243 5.46 14.83 6.49
CA ARG A 243 4.83 15.43 5.34
C ARG A 243 5.27 14.73 4.06
N LEU A 244 4.28 14.46 3.21
CA LEU A 244 4.45 14.10 1.81
C LEU A 244 3.72 15.13 0.97
N SER A 245 4.39 15.70 -0.03
CA SER A 245 3.72 16.56 -1.02
C SER A 245 4.14 16.19 -2.43
N MET A 246 3.23 16.34 -3.36
CA MET A 246 3.44 16.17 -4.79
C MET A 246 2.93 17.42 -5.50
N ASP A 247 3.70 17.93 -6.43
CA ASP A 247 3.31 19.04 -7.29
C ASP A 247 3.56 18.65 -8.75
N ASP A 248 2.55 18.01 -9.33
CA ASP A 248 2.56 17.45 -10.67
C ASP A 248 1.74 18.32 -11.62
N ALA A 249 2.00 18.24 -12.93
CA ALA A 249 1.24 18.96 -13.95
C ALA A 249 -0.27 18.60 -13.92
N ASN A 250 -0.61 17.40 -13.47
CA ASN A 250 -1.98 16.90 -13.38
C ASN A 250 -2.57 16.95 -11.96
N GLY A 251 -2.02 17.79 -11.09
CA GLY A 251 -2.56 18.11 -9.79
C GLY A 251 -1.56 18.05 -8.64
N SER A 252 -1.95 18.63 -7.52
CA SER A 252 -1.10 18.61 -6.33
C SER A 252 -1.77 17.89 -5.16
N VAL A 253 -0.93 17.23 -4.35
CA VAL A 253 -1.35 16.49 -3.15
C VAL A 253 -0.43 16.88 -2.01
N GLN A 254 -0.98 17.16 -0.86
CA GLN A 254 -0.25 17.33 0.39
C GLN A 254 -0.86 16.43 1.46
N ILE A 255 -0.03 15.65 2.14
CA ILE A 255 -0.42 14.79 3.25
C ILE A 255 0.48 15.12 4.43
N ASP A 256 -0.12 15.46 5.56
CA ASP A 256 0.57 15.69 6.84
C ASP A 256 -0.01 14.76 7.90
N GLY A 257 0.83 14.03 8.61
CA GLY A 257 0.38 13.18 9.70
C GLY A 257 1.16 11.88 9.83
N ASN A 258 0.55 10.91 10.46
CA ASN A 258 1.13 9.59 10.64
C ASN A 258 0.24 8.48 10.06
N PHE A 259 0.87 7.43 9.57
CA PHE A 259 0.21 6.18 9.22
C PHE A 259 1.15 4.99 9.46
N ASN A 260 0.59 3.88 9.89
CA ASN A 260 1.34 2.64 10.08
C ASN A 260 0.54 1.44 9.56
N VAL A 261 0.94 0.96 8.38
CA VAL A 261 0.31 -0.19 7.71
C VAL A 261 0.94 -1.54 8.09
N ALA A 262 2.06 -1.53 8.79
CA ALA A 262 2.76 -2.74 9.23
C ALA A 262 2.20 -3.30 10.55
N LYS A 263 1.42 -2.52 11.29
CA LYS A 263 0.73 -2.99 12.49
C LYS A 263 -0.31 -4.06 12.15
N THR A 264 -0.59 -4.93 13.09
CA THR A 264 -1.67 -5.92 12.97
C THR A 264 -3.01 -5.27 12.65
N ILE A 265 -3.28 -4.12 13.27
CA ILE A 265 -4.37 -3.21 12.92
C ILE A 265 -3.72 -1.90 12.49
N PRO A 266 -3.76 -1.54 11.20
CA PRO A 266 -3.27 -0.27 10.69
C PRO A 266 -3.88 0.93 11.41
N ASP A 267 -3.10 1.99 11.58
CA ASP A 267 -3.57 3.26 12.14
C ASP A 267 -3.22 4.43 11.22
N PHE A 268 -4.12 5.39 11.18
CA PHE A 268 -4.05 6.57 10.33
C PHE A 268 -4.48 7.79 11.14
N ASN A 269 -3.62 8.80 11.21
CA ASN A 269 -3.94 10.12 11.74
C ASN A 269 -3.29 11.14 10.81
N LEU A 270 -4.03 11.62 9.83
CA LEU A 270 -3.50 12.47 8.78
C LEU A 270 -4.51 13.50 8.30
N LYS A 271 -3.96 14.57 7.72
CA LYS A 271 -4.69 15.54 6.92
C LYS A 271 -4.18 15.48 5.49
N ALA A 272 -5.08 15.48 4.54
CA ALA A 272 -4.74 15.49 3.13
C ALA A 272 -5.47 16.65 2.42
N SER A 273 -4.74 17.36 1.58
CA SER A 273 -5.28 18.38 0.67
C SER A 273 -4.91 17.99 -0.75
N VAL A 274 -5.89 17.91 -1.61
CA VAL A 274 -5.76 17.55 -3.01
C VAL A 274 -6.32 18.70 -3.84
N LYS A 275 -5.57 19.18 -4.83
CA LYS A 275 -5.99 20.29 -5.69
C LYS A 275 -5.87 19.94 -7.15
N ASN A 276 -6.97 20.11 -7.88
CA ASN A 276 -7.04 19.92 -9.33
C ASN A 276 -6.45 18.59 -9.82
N LEU A 277 -6.54 17.54 -9.01
CA LEU A 277 -6.03 16.23 -9.38
C LEU A 277 -6.84 15.67 -10.54
N ARG A 278 -6.20 15.24 -11.60
CA ARG A 278 -6.80 14.63 -12.80
C ARG A 278 -6.60 13.11 -12.77
N PRO A 279 -7.54 12.34 -12.25
CA PRO A 279 -7.34 10.91 -12.02
C PRO A 279 -7.11 10.10 -13.31
N HIS A 280 -7.74 10.50 -14.41
CA HIS A 280 -7.56 9.84 -15.71
C HIS A 280 -6.15 10.08 -16.25
N ASP A 281 -5.68 11.33 -16.28
CA ASP A 281 -4.36 11.69 -16.77
C ASP A 281 -3.23 11.08 -15.91
N LEU A 282 -3.48 10.88 -14.62
CA LEU A 282 -2.58 10.23 -13.67
C LEU A 282 -2.66 8.69 -13.69
N HIS A 283 -3.44 8.10 -14.58
CA HIS A 283 -3.70 6.65 -14.65
C HIS A 283 -4.25 6.03 -13.34
N LEU A 284 -4.98 6.83 -12.56
CA LEU A 284 -5.62 6.38 -11.33
C LEU A 284 -7.05 5.90 -11.54
N SER A 285 -7.71 6.33 -12.63
CA SER A 285 -9.08 5.97 -12.98
C SER A 285 -9.31 6.08 -14.48
N ASP A 286 -10.06 5.14 -15.06
CA ASP A 286 -10.51 5.21 -16.46
C ASP A 286 -11.77 6.07 -16.64
N LYS A 287 -12.30 6.63 -15.55
CA LYS A 287 -13.50 7.46 -15.57
C LYS A 287 -13.14 8.94 -15.76
N TYR A 288 -14.03 9.68 -16.44
CA TYR A 288 -13.95 11.13 -16.56
C TYR A 288 -12.65 11.66 -17.16
N GLU A 289 -12.47 11.47 -18.46
CA GLU A 289 -11.24 11.87 -19.20
C GLU A 289 -10.78 13.30 -18.91
N ASN A 290 -11.73 14.25 -18.76
CA ASN A 290 -11.41 15.68 -18.58
C ASN A 290 -11.71 16.19 -17.15
N ALA A 291 -11.93 15.30 -16.18
CA ALA A 291 -12.30 15.73 -14.84
C ALA A 291 -11.11 16.02 -13.93
N SER A 292 -11.31 16.97 -13.03
CA SER A 292 -10.40 17.22 -11.91
C SER A 292 -11.14 17.13 -10.57
N ILE A 293 -10.43 16.68 -9.55
CA ILE A 293 -10.93 16.54 -8.17
C ILE A 293 -10.08 17.41 -7.26
N SER A 294 -10.75 18.19 -6.42
CA SER A 294 -10.12 18.87 -5.29
C SER A 294 -10.84 18.46 -4.01
N LEU A 295 -10.10 18.19 -2.94
CA LEU A 295 -10.67 17.82 -1.65
C LEU A 295 -9.74 18.14 -0.49
N ASP A 296 -10.32 18.39 0.68
CA ASP A 296 -9.64 18.46 1.95
C ASP A 296 -10.20 17.39 2.88
N LEU A 297 -9.32 16.55 3.43
CA LEU A 297 -9.65 15.37 4.20
C LEU A 297 -8.88 15.36 5.52
N THR A 298 -9.57 14.99 6.60
CA THR A 298 -8.97 14.61 7.89
C THR A 298 -9.37 13.18 8.21
N ALA A 299 -8.39 12.34 8.53
CA ALA A 299 -8.60 10.94 8.88
C ALA A 299 -7.92 10.63 10.21
N ASP A 300 -8.67 10.08 11.15
CA ASP A 300 -8.20 9.60 12.44
C ASP A 300 -8.92 8.28 12.75
N PHE A 301 -8.34 7.19 12.30
CA PHE A 301 -8.95 5.87 12.45
C PHE A 301 -7.92 4.74 12.49
N THR A 302 -8.38 3.60 13.02
CA THR A 302 -7.70 2.31 12.94
C THR A 302 -8.56 1.33 12.14
N GLY A 303 -7.95 0.37 11.44
CA GLY A 303 -8.67 -0.67 10.69
C GLY A 303 -8.00 -1.02 9.37
N LYS A 304 -8.30 -2.22 8.85
CA LYS A 304 -7.83 -2.70 7.54
C LYS A 304 -8.84 -2.47 6.43
N SER A 305 -10.09 -2.33 6.81
CA SER A 305 -11.24 -2.20 5.92
C SER A 305 -12.32 -1.38 6.58
N ILE A 306 -13.37 -1.05 5.82
CA ILE A 306 -14.55 -0.36 6.34
C ILE A 306 -15.31 -1.22 7.38
N ASP A 307 -15.14 -2.55 7.33
CA ASP A 307 -15.78 -3.47 8.28
C ASP A 307 -15.18 -3.40 9.69
N ASP A 308 -13.90 -3.15 9.81
CA ASP A 308 -13.16 -3.08 11.07
C ASP A 308 -12.65 -1.67 11.43
N MET A 309 -13.10 -0.69 10.68
CA MET A 309 -12.79 0.71 10.94
C MET A 309 -13.25 1.14 12.34
N ASN A 310 -12.37 1.81 13.07
CA ASN A 310 -12.68 2.44 14.35
C ASN A 310 -12.04 3.84 14.37
N GLY A 311 -12.87 4.88 14.38
CA GLY A 311 -12.43 6.25 14.32
C GLY A 311 -13.29 7.12 13.40
N ARG A 312 -12.69 8.17 12.83
CA ARG A 312 -13.39 9.18 12.05
C ARG A 312 -12.65 9.54 10.78
N ILE A 313 -13.40 9.72 9.70
CA ILE A 313 -12.97 10.36 8.45
C ILE A 313 -13.89 11.57 8.23
N SER A 314 -13.30 12.74 8.06
CA SER A 314 -14.00 13.98 7.69
C SER A 314 -13.46 14.48 6.36
N LEU A 315 -14.34 14.67 5.42
CA LEU A 315 -14.10 15.38 4.19
C LEU A 315 -14.71 16.78 4.37
N ASP A 316 -13.88 17.80 4.43
CA ASP A 316 -14.30 19.16 4.71
C ASP A 316 -14.83 19.86 3.44
N SER A 317 -14.26 19.48 2.29
CA SER A 317 -14.77 19.89 0.98
C SER A 317 -14.39 18.86 -0.09
N LEU A 318 -15.26 18.71 -1.07
CA LEU A 318 -14.97 17.98 -2.30
C LEU A 318 -15.56 18.72 -3.48
N GLN A 319 -14.75 18.98 -4.48
CA GLN A 319 -15.17 19.54 -5.75
C GLN A 319 -14.76 18.59 -6.88
N LEU A 320 -15.74 18.07 -7.60
CA LEU A 320 -15.55 17.42 -8.88
C LEU A 320 -15.84 18.44 -9.98
N ASN A 321 -14.89 18.70 -10.83
CA ASN A 321 -15.07 19.49 -12.03
C ASN A 321 -14.97 18.54 -13.23
N ALA A 322 -16.09 18.30 -13.90
CA ALA A 322 -16.20 17.43 -15.08
C ALA A 322 -16.93 18.19 -16.18
N PRO A 323 -16.21 18.93 -17.08
CA PRO A 323 -16.81 19.85 -18.06
C PRO A 323 -17.87 19.21 -18.94
N ASP A 324 -17.67 17.97 -19.35
CA ASP A 324 -18.55 17.26 -20.29
C ASP A 324 -19.78 16.62 -19.61
N GLU A 325 -19.71 16.34 -18.31
CA GLU A 325 -20.73 15.57 -17.57
C GLU A 325 -21.34 16.37 -16.40
N GLY A 326 -20.89 17.59 -16.19
CA GLY A 326 -21.24 18.45 -15.07
C GLY A 326 -20.54 18.07 -13.78
N GLY A 327 -20.09 19.05 -13.04
CA GLY A 327 -19.43 18.87 -11.75
C GLY A 327 -20.40 18.71 -10.59
N CYS A 328 -19.84 18.44 -9.40
CA CYS A 328 -20.55 18.53 -8.14
C CYS A 328 -19.66 19.10 -7.04
N PHE A 329 -20.30 19.63 -6.02
CA PHE A 329 -19.65 20.14 -4.83
C PHE A 329 -20.29 19.49 -3.58
N LEU A 330 -19.44 19.10 -2.64
CA LEU A 330 -19.84 18.61 -1.34
C LEU A 330 -19.07 19.41 -0.29
N ASP A 331 -19.78 20.09 0.59
CA ASP A 331 -19.21 20.93 1.64
C ASP A 331 -18.75 20.14 2.87
N ASN A 332 -19.39 19.01 3.15
CA ASN A 332 -18.95 18.13 4.24
C ASN A 332 -19.43 16.69 4.07
N LEU A 333 -18.62 15.79 4.56
CA LEU A 333 -18.97 14.38 4.78
C LEU A 333 -18.20 13.88 5.99
N THR A 334 -18.89 13.37 6.98
CA THR A 334 -18.27 12.71 8.13
C THR A 334 -18.68 11.25 8.19
N ILE A 335 -17.71 10.38 8.29
CA ILE A 335 -17.89 8.94 8.53
C ILE A 335 -17.27 8.65 9.89
N THR A 336 -18.06 8.11 10.81
CA THR A 336 -17.60 7.69 12.13
C THR A 336 -17.95 6.22 12.32
N ALA A 337 -16.99 5.42 12.71
CA ALA A 337 -17.17 4.01 13.02
C ALA A 337 -16.54 3.69 14.37
N GLY A 338 -17.18 2.81 15.14
CA GLY A 338 -16.67 2.42 16.45
C GLY A 338 -17.73 1.71 17.29
N GLN A 339 -17.47 1.59 18.58
CA GLN A 339 -18.44 1.02 19.51
C GLN A 339 -19.17 2.14 20.28
N VAL A 340 -20.48 2.08 20.25
CA VAL A 340 -21.38 2.98 20.99
C VAL A 340 -22.27 2.12 21.88
N SER A 341 -22.20 2.32 23.19
CA SER A 341 -22.96 1.53 24.19
C SER A 341 -22.75 0.01 24.08
N GLY A 342 -21.57 -0.44 23.62
CA GLY A 342 -21.23 -1.84 23.49
C GLY A 342 -21.61 -2.48 22.16
N GLU A 343 -22.23 -1.73 21.25
CA GLU A 343 -22.56 -2.18 19.89
C GLU A 343 -21.70 -1.45 18.85
N LYS A 344 -21.35 -2.13 17.77
CA LYS A 344 -20.69 -1.53 16.62
C LYS A 344 -21.65 -0.58 15.93
N GLU A 345 -21.21 0.65 15.67
CA GLU A 345 -21.98 1.66 14.94
C GLU A 345 -21.13 2.23 13.80
N LEU A 346 -21.71 2.34 12.61
CA LEU A 346 -21.27 3.22 11.54
C LEU A 346 -22.28 4.35 11.40
N ARG A 347 -21.77 5.57 11.37
CA ARG A 347 -22.55 6.77 11.11
C ARG A 347 -21.96 7.55 9.96
N ILE A 348 -22.77 7.88 8.98
CA ILE A 348 -22.46 8.78 7.87
C ILE A 348 -23.31 10.01 8.01
N ASN A 349 -22.72 11.18 7.91
CA ASN A 349 -23.42 12.45 7.97
C ASN A 349 -22.86 13.41 6.90
N SER A 350 -23.73 13.89 6.03
CA SER A 350 -23.41 14.86 4.99
C SER A 350 -24.66 15.65 4.59
N SER A 351 -24.51 16.66 3.74
CA SER A 351 -25.63 17.43 3.18
C SER A 351 -26.50 16.61 2.23
N PHE A 352 -26.01 15.52 1.67
CA PHE A 352 -26.79 14.69 0.74
C PHE A 352 -27.31 13.38 1.35
N MET A 353 -26.74 12.93 2.49
CA MET A 353 -27.09 11.65 3.10
C MET A 353 -26.85 11.65 4.60
N THR A 354 -27.75 11.03 5.35
CA THR A 354 -27.50 10.55 6.69
C THR A 354 -27.70 9.04 6.75
N ALA A 355 -26.81 8.32 7.42
CA ALA A 355 -26.95 6.88 7.60
C ALA A 355 -26.43 6.46 8.97
N VAL A 356 -27.13 5.54 9.60
CA VAL A 356 -26.71 4.88 10.84
C VAL A 356 -26.91 3.37 10.67
N ILE A 357 -25.86 2.61 10.93
CA ILE A 357 -25.92 1.15 10.99
C ILE A 357 -25.38 0.72 12.34
N ARG A 358 -26.16 -0.06 13.10
CA ARG A 358 -25.81 -0.55 14.45
C ARG A 358 -25.93 -2.06 14.55
N GLY A 359 -25.01 -2.70 15.25
CA GLY A 359 -24.98 -4.13 15.48
C GLY A 359 -23.78 -4.81 14.82
N ASP A 360 -23.81 -6.12 14.75
CA ASP A 360 -22.77 -6.90 14.08
C ASP A 360 -23.06 -7.02 12.58
N TYR A 361 -22.19 -6.47 11.76
CA TYR A 361 -22.33 -6.50 10.31
C TYR A 361 -20.96 -6.58 9.62
N SER A 362 -20.97 -7.18 8.42
CA SER A 362 -19.88 -7.09 7.46
C SER A 362 -20.42 -6.81 6.06
N TYR A 363 -19.95 -5.74 5.44
CA TYR A 363 -20.38 -5.33 4.10
C TYR A 363 -20.15 -6.41 3.05
N HIS A 364 -19.10 -7.22 3.23
CA HIS A 364 -18.78 -8.32 2.32
C HIS A 364 -19.80 -9.45 2.39
N THR A 365 -20.41 -9.68 3.56
CA THR A 365 -21.31 -10.80 3.80
C THR A 365 -22.79 -10.43 3.74
N ILE A 366 -23.17 -9.15 3.89
CA ILE A 366 -24.57 -8.69 3.82
C ILE A 366 -25.29 -9.20 2.58
N PRO A 367 -24.76 -9.09 1.34
CA PRO A 367 -25.46 -9.59 0.15
C PRO A 367 -25.72 -11.10 0.21
N ALA A 368 -24.74 -11.87 0.71
CA ALA A 368 -24.89 -13.31 0.88
C ALA A 368 -25.93 -13.66 1.94
N SER A 369 -25.97 -12.94 3.06
CA SER A 369 -26.97 -13.07 4.11
C SER A 369 -28.38 -12.85 3.60
N VAL A 370 -28.62 -11.78 2.85
CA VAL A 370 -29.94 -11.49 2.26
C VAL A 370 -30.36 -12.60 1.32
N VAL A 371 -29.47 -13.04 0.41
CA VAL A 371 -29.76 -14.15 -0.50
C VAL A 371 -30.05 -15.44 0.26
N LYS A 372 -29.28 -15.78 1.29
CA LYS A 372 -29.47 -16.97 2.14
C LYS A 372 -30.84 -16.94 2.85
N THR A 373 -31.24 -15.77 3.34
CA THR A 373 -32.54 -15.58 3.99
C THR A 373 -33.70 -15.82 3.01
N VAL A 374 -33.62 -15.30 1.78
CA VAL A 374 -34.66 -15.52 0.76
C VAL A 374 -34.63 -16.96 0.24
N GLN A 375 -33.46 -17.55 0.05
CA GLN A 375 -33.27 -18.93 -0.41
C GLN A 375 -34.02 -19.95 0.45
N ARG A 376 -34.16 -19.73 1.75
CA ARG A 376 -34.94 -20.60 2.62
C ARG A 376 -36.36 -20.85 2.17
N TYR A 377 -36.98 -19.82 1.61
CA TYR A 377 -38.37 -19.88 1.19
C TYR A 377 -38.52 -20.44 -0.22
N ILE A 378 -37.46 -20.30 -1.04
CA ILE A 378 -37.40 -20.75 -2.45
C ILE A 378 -36.05 -21.41 -2.77
N PRO A 379 -35.66 -22.49 -2.07
CA PRO A 379 -34.34 -23.11 -2.20
C PRO A 379 -34.02 -23.66 -3.59
N SER A 380 -35.05 -24.03 -4.39
CA SER A 380 -34.85 -24.52 -5.73
C SER A 380 -34.61 -23.42 -6.76
N LEU A 381 -34.94 -22.16 -6.46
CA LEU A 381 -34.70 -21.01 -7.37
C LEU A 381 -33.34 -20.40 -7.17
N LEU A 382 -32.88 -20.28 -5.92
CA LEU A 382 -31.66 -19.58 -5.57
C LEU A 382 -30.56 -20.57 -5.14
N THR A 383 -29.45 -20.58 -5.86
CA THR A 383 -28.28 -21.41 -5.50
C THR A 383 -27.15 -20.51 -5.00
N ILE A 384 -26.69 -20.74 -3.78
CA ILE A 384 -25.52 -20.07 -3.22
C ILE A 384 -24.28 -20.90 -3.59
N LYS A 385 -23.22 -20.26 -4.02
CA LYS A 385 -21.93 -20.93 -4.22
C LYS A 385 -21.34 -21.34 -2.88
N ASP A 386 -20.91 -22.59 -2.75
CA ASP A 386 -20.39 -23.21 -1.50
C ASP A 386 -19.15 -22.53 -0.88
N ASN A 387 -18.56 -21.54 -1.55
CA ASN A 387 -17.34 -20.85 -1.10
C ASN A 387 -17.59 -19.50 -0.39
N MET A 388 -18.82 -19.16 -0.02
CA MET A 388 -19.06 -17.93 0.75
C MET A 388 -18.83 -18.19 2.25
N PRO A 389 -18.12 -17.30 2.96
CA PRO A 389 -17.99 -17.40 4.41
C PRO A 389 -19.38 -17.40 5.07
N GLU A 390 -19.55 -18.17 6.13
CA GLU A 390 -20.82 -18.16 6.87
C GLU A 390 -21.07 -16.74 7.39
N PRO A 391 -22.17 -16.11 6.97
CA PRO A 391 -22.48 -14.76 7.37
C PRO A 391 -23.01 -14.76 8.81
N HIS A 392 -22.55 -13.80 9.60
CA HIS A 392 -23.11 -13.48 10.92
C HIS A 392 -23.42 -11.99 10.92
N ASN A 393 -24.63 -11.65 10.47
CA ASN A 393 -25.09 -10.27 10.43
C ASN A 393 -26.30 -10.12 11.34
N ASN A 394 -26.20 -9.23 12.31
CA ASN A 394 -27.28 -8.84 13.22
C ASN A 394 -27.21 -7.32 13.42
N PHE A 395 -27.92 -6.58 12.61
CA PHE A 395 -27.84 -5.13 12.61
C PHE A 395 -29.18 -4.47 12.30
N GLN A 396 -29.30 -3.23 12.68
CA GLN A 396 -30.36 -2.30 12.27
C GLN A 396 -29.73 -1.13 11.51
N PHE A 397 -30.51 -0.57 10.59
CA PHE A 397 -30.09 0.55 9.77
C PHE A 397 -31.19 1.56 9.57
N ASP A 398 -30.78 2.83 9.47
CA ASP A 398 -31.62 3.97 9.13
C ASP A 398 -30.82 4.87 8.17
N ILE A 399 -31.30 5.01 6.95
CA ILE A 399 -30.64 5.73 5.86
C ILE A 399 -31.63 6.73 5.29
N CYS A 400 -31.24 7.99 5.23
CA CYS A 400 -31.95 9.04 4.54
C CYS A 400 -31.07 9.66 3.47
N LEU A 401 -31.54 9.68 2.24
CA LEU A 401 -30.93 10.33 1.10
C LEU A 401 -31.70 11.62 0.81
N GLU A 402 -31.07 12.77 1.03
CA GLU A 402 -31.65 14.09 0.75
C GLU A 402 -31.63 14.41 -0.75
N ASN A 403 -30.54 14.03 -1.42
CA ASN A 403 -30.38 14.12 -2.86
C ASN A 403 -29.34 13.10 -3.36
N THR A 404 -29.23 12.93 -4.66
CA THR A 404 -28.29 11.99 -5.27
C THR A 404 -27.26 12.64 -6.17
N GLU A 405 -27.16 13.97 -6.21
CA GLU A 405 -26.26 14.67 -7.13
C GLU A 405 -24.82 14.20 -6.99
N VAL A 406 -24.30 14.17 -5.77
CA VAL A 406 -22.94 13.71 -5.47
C VAL A 406 -22.75 12.26 -5.88
N LEU A 407 -23.70 11.38 -5.51
CA LEU A 407 -23.61 9.95 -5.85
C LEU A 407 -23.71 9.71 -7.37
N SER A 408 -24.63 10.42 -8.03
CA SER A 408 -24.82 10.30 -9.48
C SER A 408 -23.59 10.76 -10.24
N LYS A 409 -22.96 11.84 -9.79
CA LYS A 409 -21.76 12.38 -10.44
C LYS A 409 -20.48 11.58 -10.12
N LEU A 410 -20.25 11.22 -8.87
CA LEU A 410 -19.04 10.47 -8.50
C LEU A 410 -19.06 9.02 -8.96
N PHE A 411 -20.23 8.37 -8.93
CA PHE A 411 -20.35 6.93 -9.22
C PHE A 411 -21.04 6.63 -10.56
N GLN A 412 -21.49 7.66 -11.30
CA GLN A 412 -22.21 7.54 -12.57
C GLN A 412 -23.49 6.70 -12.41
N ILE A 413 -24.22 6.90 -11.31
CA ILE A 413 -25.47 6.22 -11.04
C ILE A 413 -26.60 7.06 -11.68
N PRO A 414 -27.40 6.52 -12.61
CA PRO A 414 -28.46 7.28 -13.30
C PRO A 414 -29.70 7.43 -12.41
N LEU A 415 -29.54 7.96 -11.19
CA LEU A 415 -30.57 8.16 -10.17
C LEU A 415 -30.60 9.62 -9.75
N GLU A 416 -31.75 10.26 -9.89
CA GLU A 416 -32.00 11.62 -9.42
C GLU A 416 -33.18 11.59 -8.44
N LEU A 417 -32.98 12.06 -7.22
CA LEU A 417 -34.04 12.30 -6.23
C LEU A 417 -34.54 13.73 -6.33
N TYR A 418 -35.85 13.89 -6.37
CA TYR A 418 -36.52 15.19 -6.30
C TYR A 418 -37.02 15.50 -4.87
N LEU A 419 -37.24 14.46 -4.09
CA LEU A 419 -37.61 14.52 -2.67
C LEU A 419 -36.78 13.50 -1.89
N PRO A 420 -36.51 13.72 -0.60
CA PRO A 420 -35.74 12.81 0.22
C PRO A 420 -36.31 11.40 0.24
N ALA A 421 -35.44 10.42 0.10
CA ALA A 421 -35.77 9.00 0.18
C ALA A 421 -35.23 8.40 1.47
N SER A 422 -35.98 7.47 2.06
CA SER A 422 -35.54 6.79 3.28
C SER A 422 -35.63 5.27 3.15
N LEU A 423 -34.68 4.59 3.83
CA LEU A 423 -34.64 3.14 3.94
C LEU A 423 -34.24 2.78 5.37
N LYS A 424 -35.09 2.05 6.09
CA LYS A 424 -34.83 1.60 7.46
C LYS A 424 -35.21 0.15 7.64
N GLY A 425 -34.61 -0.49 8.62
CA GLY A 425 -34.91 -1.88 8.91
C GLY A 425 -33.93 -2.54 9.84
N TYR A 426 -34.10 -3.84 9.95
CA TYR A 426 -33.19 -4.71 10.69
C TYR A 426 -32.99 -6.03 9.97
N PHE A 427 -31.87 -6.65 10.25
CA PHE A 427 -31.51 -7.95 9.74
C PHE A 427 -30.83 -8.77 10.84
N ASN A 428 -31.24 -10.04 11.03
CA ASN A 428 -30.66 -10.94 12.01
C ASN A 428 -30.55 -12.34 11.44
N ASP A 429 -29.33 -12.76 11.05
CA ASP A 429 -29.07 -14.09 10.51
C ASP A 429 -29.37 -15.20 11.53
N GLY A 430 -29.06 -15.00 12.80
CA GLY A 430 -29.23 -16.00 13.86
C GLY A 430 -30.68 -16.28 14.20
N GLU A 431 -31.51 -15.24 14.21
CA GLU A 431 -32.96 -15.35 14.40
C GLU A 431 -33.74 -15.46 13.08
N GLU A 432 -33.01 -15.34 11.96
CA GLU A 432 -33.56 -15.43 10.62
C GLU A 432 -34.63 -14.37 10.34
N LYS A 433 -34.45 -13.19 10.88
CA LYS A 433 -35.36 -12.08 10.78
C LYS A 433 -34.86 -11.02 9.82
N LEU A 434 -35.76 -10.56 8.96
CA LEU A 434 -35.56 -9.44 8.06
C LEU A 434 -36.76 -8.53 8.12
N HIS A 435 -36.53 -7.23 8.21
CA HIS A 435 -37.54 -6.18 8.05
C HIS A 435 -36.92 -5.01 7.33
N VAL A 436 -37.54 -4.56 6.25
CA VAL A 436 -37.09 -3.40 5.45
C VAL A 436 -38.29 -2.56 5.08
N GLU A 437 -38.22 -1.29 5.39
CA GLU A 437 -39.19 -0.27 4.95
C GLU A 437 -38.45 0.79 4.13
N GLY A 438 -38.94 1.12 2.95
CA GLY A 438 -38.40 2.13 2.06
C GLY A 438 -39.48 3.10 1.59
N HIS A 439 -39.15 4.39 1.60
CA HIS A 439 -40.00 5.46 1.06
C HIS A 439 -39.19 6.23 0.01
N PHE A 440 -39.69 6.27 -1.20
CA PHE A 440 -39.08 6.92 -2.36
C PHE A 440 -40.12 7.84 -3.03
N PRO A 441 -40.34 9.05 -2.47
CA PRO A 441 -41.49 9.88 -2.85
C PRO A 441 -41.48 10.28 -4.32
N GLU A 442 -40.35 10.75 -4.83
CA GLU A 442 -40.21 11.14 -6.21
C GLU A 442 -38.75 11.03 -6.68
N PHE A 443 -38.52 10.27 -7.74
CA PHE A 443 -37.19 10.08 -8.30
C PHE A 443 -37.22 9.79 -9.79
N ARG A 444 -36.08 9.97 -10.46
CA ARG A 444 -35.86 9.53 -11.85
C ARG A 444 -34.75 8.47 -11.87
N TYR A 445 -35.02 7.39 -12.57
CA TYR A 445 -34.03 6.34 -12.79
C TYR A 445 -33.99 5.97 -14.27
N ASN A 446 -32.81 6.00 -14.87
CA ASN A 446 -32.62 5.77 -16.32
C ASN A 446 -33.59 6.60 -17.18
N GLY A 447 -33.79 7.88 -16.83
CA GLY A 447 -34.67 8.79 -17.57
C GLY A 447 -36.17 8.63 -17.28
N THR A 448 -36.60 7.57 -16.59
CA THR A 448 -38.00 7.33 -16.22
C THR A 448 -38.29 7.92 -14.84
N ARG A 449 -39.34 8.73 -14.73
CA ARG A 449 -39.80 9.32 -13.45
C ARG A 449 -40.75 8.37 -12.74
N TYR A 450 -40.50 8.22 -11.45
CA TYR A 450 -41.30 7.44 -10.51
C TYR A 450 -41.76 8.34 -9.37
N ASP A 451 -42.91 8.03 -8.78
CA ASP A 451 -43.39 8.69 -7.58
C ASP A 451 -44.05 7.72 -6.60
N SER A 452 -44.28 8.20 -5.37
CA SER A 452 -45.01 7.47 -4.33
C SER A 452 -44.48 6.05 -4.07
N GLY A 453 -43.17 5.86 -4.26
CA GLY A 453 -42.52 4.56 -4.08
C GLY A 453 -42.52 4.15 -2.59
N VAL A 454 -43.07 2.97 -2.31
CA VAL A 454 -43.03 2.34 -0.98
C VAL A 454 -42.60 0.90 -1.12
N LEU A 455 -41.52 0.55 -0.46
CA LEU A 455 -41.00 -0.81 -0.33
C LEU A 455 -41.26 -1.31 1.08
N PHE A 456 -41.76 -2.53 1.19
CA PHE A 456 -41.91 -3.20 2.47
C PHE A 456 -41.57 -4.69 2.29
N CYS A 457 -40.57 -5.17 3.03
CA CYS A 457 -40.19 -6.59 3.02
C CYS A 457 -40.04 -7.08 4.45
N GLU A 458 -40.65 -8.22 4.75
CA GLU A 458 -40.55 -8.88 6.05
C GLU A 458 -40.63 -10.40 5.93
N ASN A 459 -40.23 -11.10 6.96
CA ASN A 459 -40.40 -12.56 7.01
C ASN A 459 -41.06 -13.02 8.33
N PRO A 460 -42.36 -12.73 8.50
CA PRO A 460 -43.08 -13.15 9.69
C PRO A 460 -43.22 -14.69 9.70
N SER A 461 -42.67 -15.34 10.71
CA SER A 461 -42.76 -16.78 10.95
C SER A 461 -42.18 -17.65 9.82
N ASP A 462 -43.01 -18.25 8.98
CA ASP A 462 -42.66 -19.30 8.01
C ASP A 462 -42.72 -18.87 6.54
N ARG A 463 -42.87 -17.57 6.28
CA ARG A 463 -42.97 -17.02 4.93
C ARG A 463 -42.22 -15.72 4.77
N PHE A 464 -41.76 -15.44 3.57
CA PHE A 464 -41.19 -14.18 3.17
C PHE A 464 -42.21 -13.36 2.39
N LYS A 465 -42.44 -12.13 2.78
CA LYS A 465 -43.32 -11.18 2.12
C LYS A 465 -42.54 -9.98 1.65
N CYS A 466 -42.77 -9.55 0.42
CA CYS A 466 -42.24 -8.29 -0.09
C CYS A 466 -43.31 -7.58 -0.91
N SER A 467 -43.49 -6.30 -0.69
CA SER A 467 -44.40 -5.44 -1.46
C SER A 467 -43.68 -4.19 -1.93
N LEU A 468 -43.93 -3.83 -3.18
CA LEU A 468 -43.47 -2.59 -3.80
C LEU A 468 -44.65 -1.90 -4.45
N ARG A 469 -44.87 -0.62 -4.11
CA ARG A 469 -45.92 0.22 -4.71
C ARG A 469 -45.29 1.50 -5.24
N GLY A 470 -45.86 2.07 -6.28
CA GLY A 470 -45.43 3.35 -6.82
C GLY A 470 -46.17 3.73 -8.09
N GLY A 471 -45.84 4.90 -8.58
CA GLY A 471 -46.27 5.43 -9.86
C GLY A 471 -45.08 5.53 -10.84
N MET A 472 -45.32 5.33 -12.11
CA MET A 472 -44.35 5.49 -13.20
C MET A 472 -44.93 6.41 -14.27
N LEU A 473 -44.21 7.47 -14.62
CA LEU A 473 -44.64 8.37 -15.67
C LEU A 473 -44.39 7.71 -17.06
N MET A 474 -45.44 7.46 -17.76
CA MET A 474 -45.41 6.87 -19.10
C MET A 474 -44.98 7.91 -20.15
N LYS A 475 -44.48 7.46 -21.29
CA LYS A 475 -44.16 8.34 -22.44
C LYS A 475 -45.37 9.12 -22.96
N SER A 476 -46.59 8.61 -22.74
CA SER A 476 -47.86 9.30 -23.04
C SER A 476 -48.20 10.46 -22.13
N GLY A 477 -47.44 10.68 -21.04
CA GLY A 477 -47.74 11.63 -20.00
C GLY A 477 -48.72 11.14 -18.91
N ALA A 478 -49.26 9.92 -19.07
CA ALA A 478 -50.11 9.33 -18.04
C ALA A 478 -49.27 8.68 -16.92
N MET A 479 -49.77 8.77 -15.68
CA MET A 479 -49.21 8.08 -14.55
C MET A 479 -49.72 6.64 -14.49
N LEU A 480 -48.84 5.66 -14.52
CA LEU A 480 -49.19 4.27 -14.32
C LEU A 480 -48.85 3.89 -12.86
N ASN A 481 -49.89 3.75 -12.04
CA ASN A 481 -49.72 3.22 -10.70
C ASN A 481 -49.56 1.70 -10.74
N PHE A 482 -48.64 1.18 -9.93
CA PHE A 482 -48.41 -0.25 -9.83
C PHE A 482 -48.24 -0.69 -8.38
N SER A 483 -48.61 -1.96 -8.14
CA SER A 483 -48.24 -2.67 -6.91
C SER A 483 -47.78 -4.06 -7.24
N VAL A 484 -46.68 -4.46 -6.62
CA VAL A 484 -46.14 -5.82 -6.72
C VAL A 484 -46.15 -6.39 -5.31
N GLU A 485 -46.77 -7.55 -5.14
CA GLU A 485 -46.77 -8.29 -3.87
C GLU A 485 -46.20 -9.69 -4.15
N ALA A 486 -45.24 -10.11 -3.35
CA ALA A 486 -44.61 -11.43 -3.46
C ALA A 486 -44.63 -12.10 -2.07
N ASN A 487 -45.14 -13.34 -2.04
CA ASN A 487 -45.14 -14.18 -0.84
C ASN A 487 -44.45 -15.51 -1.20
N ALA A 488 -43.40 -15.83 -0.46
CA ALA A 488 -42.63 -17.06 -0.71
C ALA A 488 -42.66 -17.98 0.52
N LYS A 489 -42.84 -19.30 0.27
CA LYS A 489 -42.84 -20.35 1.27
C LYS A 489 -42.64 -21.72 0.66
N ASN A 490 -41.67 -22.50 1.11
CA ASN A 490 -41.50 -23.92 0.70
C ASN A 490 -41.46 -24.14 -0.82
N ASP A 491 -40.57 -23.45 -1.53
CA ASP A 491 -40.46 -23.44 -2.99
C ASP A 491 -41.74 -22.99 -3.75
N HIS A 492 -42.60 -22.29 -3.05
CA HIS A 492 -43.82 -21.75 -3.58
C HIS A 492 -43.75 -20.22 -3.52
N LEU A 493 -43.96 -19.54 -4.65
CA LEU A 493 -43.97 -18.08 -4.80
C LEU A 493 -45.28 -17.62 -5.38
N GLU A 494 -46.10 -16.97 -4.56
CA GLU A 494 -47.29 -16.25 -5.00
C GLU A 494 -46.91 -14.82 -5.38
N THR A 495 -47.15 -14.40 -6.58
CA THR A 495 -46.89 -13.04 -7.06
C THR A 495 -48.17 -12.40 -7.57
N THR A 496 -48.47 -11.20 -7.08
CA THR A 496 -49.56 -10.37 -7.59
C THR A 496 -49.02 -9.05 -8.09
N ILE A 497 -49.28 -8.69 -9.32
CA ILE A 497 -48.94 -7.39 -9.91
C ILE A 497 -50.25 -6.73 -10.35
N ASN A 498 -50.53 -5.56 -9.80
CA ASN A 498 -51.65 -4.72 -10.24
C ASN A 498 -51.07 -3.46 -10.88
N TRP A 499 -51.67 -2.98 -11.93
CA TRP A 499 -51.34 -1.71 -12.57
C TRP A 499 -52.56 -1.03 -13.11
N GLY A 500 -52.54 0.28 -13.19
CA GLY A 500 -53.60 1.08 -13.75
C GLY A 500 -53.25 2.56 -13.89
N ASN A 501 -53.85 3.20 -14.86
CA ASN A 501 -53.72 4.65 -15.04
C ASN A 501 -54.92 5.41 -14.40
N ASN A 502 -54.73 6.70 -14.14
CA ASN A 502 -55.76 7.59 -13.56
C ASN A 502 -56.25 8.61 -14.59
N THR A 503 -56.52 8.18 -15.83
CA THR A 503 -57.01 9.06 -16.90
C THR A 503 -58.43 8.68 -17.30
N ASP A 504 -59.14 9.55 -18.03
CA ASP A 504 -60.51 9.30 -18.52
C ASP A 504 -60.62 8.00 -19.32
N VAL A 505 -59.59 7.64 -20.07
CA VAL A 505 -59.48 6.32 -20.69
C VAL A 505 -58.71 5.42 -19.71
N THR A 506 -59.47 4.67 -18.92
CA THR A 506 -58.92 3.76 -17.92
C THR A 506 -58.40 2.48 -18.56
N TYR A 507 -57.12 2.22 -18.41
CA TYR A 507 -56.56 0.89 -18.69
C TYR A 507 -55.77 0.44 -17.46
N GLY A 508 -55.89 -0.82 -17.17
CA GLY A 508 -55.25 -1.46 -16.06
C GLY A 508 -55.36 -2.96 -16.15
N GLY A 509 -54.66 -3.61 -15.27
CA GLY A 509 -54.65 -5.07 -15.27
C GLY A 509 -54.19 -5.60 -13.91
N LYS A 510 -54.45 -6.88 -13.76
CA LYS A 510 -53.95 -7.68 -12.65
C LYS A 510 -53.31 -8.94 -13.24
N PHE A 511 -52.08 -9.19 -12.85
CA PHE A 511 -51.41 -10.45 -13.08
C PHE A 511 -51.27 -11.16 -11.74
N ALA A 512 -51.67 -12.43 -11.66
CA ALA A 512 -51.44 -13.25 -10.50
C ALA A 512 -50.77 -14.55 -10.94
N ALA A 513 -49.70 -14.93 -10.33
CA ALA A 513 -48.98 -16.16 -10.58
C ALA A 513 -48.77 -16.91 -9.26
N ASP A 514 -48.98 -18.20 -9.35
CA ASP A 514 -48.65 -19.18 -8.32
C ASP A 514 -47.58 -20.12 -8.92
N THR A 515 -46.36 -19.96 -8.46
CA THR A 515 -45.19 -20.61 -9.06
C THR A 515 -44.59 -21.60 -8.07
N ARG A 516 -44.39 -22.83 -8.48
CA ARG A 516 -43.69 -23.83 -7.71
C ARG A 516 -42.37 -24.16 -8.37
N PHE A 517 -41.31 -24.14 -7.58
CA PHE A 517 -39.96 -24.50 -8.01
C PHE A 517 -39.67 -25.95 -7.65
N PHE A 518 -39.01 -26.66 -8.54
CA PHE A 518 -38.60 -28.04 -8.34
C PHE A 518 -37.11 -28.15 -8.64
N LYS A 519 -36.39 -28.98 -7.85
CA LYS A 519 -34.99 -29.33 -8.10
C LYS A 519 -34.86 -30.23 -9.31
#